data_eb7f540521144faa5c048a6d9a6ab82a
#
_entry.id   eb7f540521144faa5c048a6d9a6ab82a
#
_cell.length_a   1.000
_cell.length_b   1.000
_cell.length_c   1.000
_cell.angle_alpha   90.00
_cell.angle_beta   90.00
_cell.angle_gamma   90.00
#
_symmetry.space_group_name_H-M   'P 1'
#
loop_
_entity.id
_entity.type
_entity.pdbx_description
1 polymer ?
#
loop_
_entity_poly.entity_id
_entity_poly.type
_entity_poly.pdbx_seq_one_letter_code
_entity_poly.pdbx_strand_id
1 'polypeptide(L)'
;MNKGRFGEYGGQYIPETLMNEIINLETVYNHYKEDSVFTAELNDLLKNYAGRPSLLYYAEKMSRDLGGPKIYLKREDLNHTGSHKINNVLGQTLLAKKMGKTRIIAETGAGQHGVAAATAAALLDMECEIFMGKEDTERQVLNVYRMELLGAKVHPVTSGTQTLRDAVNETMREWVSRVRDTHYVLGSVMGPHPFPMMVRDFQSVIGRETREQILAKEGKLPAAVLACVGGGSNAMGIFYHFIPDKKVRLIGCEAAGEGIDTERNAATIAKGSVGIFHGMKSYFCQNEEGQIAPVYSISAGLDYPGIGPEHAWLHDTGRAEYVPVTDEEAVSAFEYLARTEGIICAIESAHAVAHVRKIAHNFGRDRNIIICLSGRGDKDVAAIARYRGRAIHE
;
A
#
# COMPACT_ATOMS: atom_id res chain seq x y z
N MET A 1 -18.73 14.62 -11.96
CA MET A 1 -17.31 14.42 -11.61
C MET A 1 -16.55 14.10 -12.89
N ASN A 2 -15.39 14.71 -13.12
CA ASN A 2 -14.55 14.37 -14.26
C ASN A 2 -14.06 12.92 -14.09
N LYS A 3 -14.38 12.07 -15.06
CA LYS A 3 -14.03 10.64 -15.08
C LYS A 3 -12.56 10.41 -14.69
N GLY A 4 -12.30 9.70 -13.60
CA GLY A 4 -10.95 9.34 -13.18
C GLY A 4 -10.07 10.49 -12.72
N ARG A 5 -10.63 11.61 -12.31
CA ARG A 5 -9.89 12.79 -11.86
C ARG A 5 -10.16 13.10 -10.39
N PHE A 6 -9.08 13.41 -9.68
CA PHE A 6 -9.05 13.99 -8.35
C PHE A 6 -8.47 15.40 -8.49
N GLY A 7 -9.34 16.41 -8.66
CA GLY A 7 -8.87 17.72 -9.10
C GLY A 7 -8.20 17.62 -10.48
N GLU A 8 -6.94 18.03 -10.58
CA GLU A 8 -6.13 17.91 -11.79
C GLU A 8 -5.40 16.56 -11.95
N TYR A 9 -5.38 15.72 -10.89
CA TYR A 9 -4.65 14.47 -10.83
C TYR A 9 -5.47 13.28 -11.37
N GLY A 10 -4.80 12.14 -11.61
CA GLY A 10 -5.42 10.94 -12.19
C GLY A 10 -5.42 10.93 -13.72
N GLY A 11 -6.47 10.43 -14.29
CA GLY A 11 -6.63 10.30 -15.75
C GLY A 11 -6.19 8.96 -16.32
N GLN A 12 -6.07 8.86 -17.65
CA GLN A 12 -5.77 7.64 -18.40
C GLN A 12 -4.70 7.96 -19.46
N TYR A 13 -3.44 7.97 -19.05
CA TYR A 13 -2.30 8.26 -19.91
C TYR A 13 -1.64 6.95 -20.36
N ILE A 14 -2.31 6.21 -21.23
CA ILE A 14 -1.94 4.87 -21.66
C ILE A 14 -1.96 4.77 -23.19
N PRO A 15 -1.25 3.79 -23.77
CA PRO A 15 -1.34 3.49 -25.19
C PRO A 15 -2.79 3.15 -25.60
N GLU A 16 -3.18 3.55 -26.81
CA GLU A 16 -4.51 3.28 -27.37
C GLU A 16 -4.84 1.78 -27.43
N THR A 17 -3.86 0.91 -27.51
CA THR A 17 -4.02 -0.55 -27.50
C THR A 17 -4.65 -1.07 -26.19
N LEU A 18 -4.47 -0.35 -25.07
CA LEU A 18 -5.07 -0.67 -23.77
C LEU A 18 -6.41 0.05 -23.53
N MET A 19 -6.75 1.07 -24.30
CA MET A 19 -7.88 1.95 -24.00
C MET A 19 -9.21 1.18 -23.91
N ASN A 20 -9.44 0.26 -24.85
CA ASN A 20 -10.68 -0.53 -24.85
C ASN A 20 -10.79 -1.42 -23.59
N GLU A 21 -9.68 -2.00 -23.13
CA GLU A 21 -9.68 -2.83 -21.93
C GLU A 21 -9.92 -1.99 -20.67
N ILE A 22 -9.32 -0.81 -20.59
CA ILE A 22 -9.53 0.11 -19.46
C ILE A 22 -10.99 0.61 -19.40
N ILE A 23 -11.60 0.92 -20.54
CA ILE A 23 -13.02 1.31 -20.62
C ILE A 23 -13.92 0.12 -20.19
N ASN A 24 -13.58 -1.08 -20.66
CA ASN A 24 -14.29 -2.29 -20.26
C ASN A 24 -14.14 -2.55 -18.76
N LEU A 25 -12.94 -2.45 -18.22
CA LEU A 25 -12.67 -2.62 -16.79
C LEU A 25 -13.48 -1.61 -15.94
N GLU A 26 -13.53 -0.33 -16.35
CA GLU A 26 -14.34 0.68 -15.68
C GLU A 26 -15.82 0.32 -15.69
N THR A 27 -16.32 -0.11 -16.85
CA THR A 27 -17.74 -0.48 -17.03
C THR A 27 -18.11 -1.68 -16.15
N VAL A 28 -17.30 -2.73 -16.21
CA VAL A 28 -17.51 -3.96 -15.44
C VAL A 28 -17.36 -3.71 -13.95
N TYR A 29 -16.35 -2.95 -13.54
CA TYR A 29 -16.19 -2.58 -12.13
C TYR A 29 -17.39 -1.78 -11.61
N ASN A 30 -17.87 -0.76 -12.35
CA ASN A 30 -19.03 0.02 -11.97
C ASN A 30 -20.32 -0.82 -11.87
N HIS A 31 -20.45 -1.86 -12.67
CA HIS A 31 -21.54 -2.81 -12.56
C HIS A 31 -21.41 -3.66 -11.28
N TYR A 32 -20.27 -4.33 -11.08
CA TYR A 32 -20.11 -5.29 -9.99
C TYR A 32 -20.00 -4.65 -8.60
N LYS A 33 -19.52 -3.43 -8.47
CA LYS A 33 -19.49 -2.75 -7.16
C LYS A 33 -20.88 -2.52 -6.56
N GLU A 34 -21.91 -2.44 -7.41
CA GLU A 34 -23.34 -2.29 -7.00
C GLU A 34 -24.07 -3.65 -7.01
N ASP A 35 -23.45 -4.72 -7.51
CA ASP A 35 -24.04 -6.05 -7.56
C ASP A 35 -23.97 -6.72 -6.18
N SER A 36 -25.14 -7.12 -5.67
CA SER A 36 -25.25 -7.70 -4.34
C SER A 36 -24.64 -9.08 -4.23
N VAL A 37 -24.59 -9.86 -5.33
CA VAL A 37 -24.01 -11.20 -5.35
C VAL A 37 -22.48 -11.10 -5.30
N PHE A 38 -21.89 -10.23 -6.14
CA PHE A 38 -20.45 -9.95 -6.09
C PHE A 38 -20.02 -9.43 -4.72
N THR A 39 -20.77 -8.48 -4.19
CA THR A 39 -20.46 -7.88 -2.87
C THR A 39 -20.56 -8.92 -1.75
N ALA A 40 -21.55 -9.83 -1.79
CA ALA A 40 -21.67 -10.91 -0.81
C ALA A 40 -20.51 -11.91 -0.93
N GLU A 41 -20.12 -12.31 -2.15
CA GLU A 41 -19.00 -13.22 -2.42
C GLU A 41 -17.68 -12.61 -1.93
N LEU A 42 -17.42 -11.32 -2.24
CA LEU A 42 -16.24 -10.63 -1.77
C LEU A 42 -16.21 -10.50 -0.23
N ASN A 43 -17.34 -10.16 0.39
CA ASN A 43 -17.43 -10.07 1.84
C ASN A 43 -17.23 -11.41 2.53
N ASP A 44 -17.69 -12.51 1.93
CA ASP A 44 -17.42 -13.86 2.43
C ASP A 44 -15.91 -14.18 2.39
N LEU A 45 -15.24 -13.91 1.26
CA LEU A 45 -13.79 -14.06 1.13
C LEU A 45 -13.02 -13.18 2.14
N LEU A 46 -13.43 -11.94 2.30
CA LEU A 46 -12.80 -11.03 3.27
C LEU A 46 -12.96 -11.54 4.71
N LYS A 47 -14.13 -12.07 5.06
CA LYS A 47 -14.43 -12.55 6.40
C LYS A 47 -13.81 -13.92 6.67
N ASN A 48 -14.11 -14.89 5.84
CA ASN A 48 -13.84 -16.31 6.13
C ASN A 48 -12.46 -16.77 5.62
N TYR A 49 -11.87 -16.06 4.66
CA TYR A 49 -10.55 -16.36 4.13
C TYR A 49 -9.49 -15.35 4.55
N ALA A 50 -9.73 -14.04 4.41
CA ALA A 50 -8.76 -13.03 4.81
C ALA A 50 -8.71 -12.77 6.33
N GLY A 51 -9.73 -13.19 7.08
CA GLY A 51 -9.78 -13.07 8.55
C GLY A 51 -10.27 -11.71 9.06
N ARG A 52 -11.09 -11.01 8.26
CA ARG A 52 -11.66 -9.72 8.65
C ARG A 52 -12.91 -9.88 9.55
N PRO A 53 -13.25 -8.84 10.40
CA PRO A 53 -12.58 -7.54 10.53
C PRO A 53 -11.21 -7.64 11.21
N SER A 54 -10.22 -6.87 10.72
CA SER A 54 -8.96 -6.74 11.43
C SER A 54 -9.15 -5.97 12.74
N LEU A 55 -8.34 -6.30 13.75
CA LEU A 55 -8.50 -5.74 15.09
C LEU A 55 -8.04 -4.28 15.15
N LEU A 56 -8.71 -3.49 15.98
CA LEU A 56 -8.24 -2.20 16.47
C LEU A 56 -7.71 -2.41 17.90
N TYR A 57 -6.40 -2.58 18.03
CA TYR A 57 -5.71 -2.90 19.30
C TYR A 57 -5.31 -1.62 20.03
N TYR A 58 -5.63 -1.54 21.33
CA TYR A 58 -5.15 -0.48 22.19
C TYR A 58 -3.73 -0.79 22.65
N ALA A 59 -2.77 0.02 22.18
CA ALA A 59 -1.36 -0.09 22.54
C ALA A 59 -1.11 0.62 23.89
N GLU A 60 -1.45 -0.08 24.97
CA GLU A 60 -1.46 0.49 26.33
C GLU A 60 -0.07 0.92 26.79
N LYS A 61 0.93 0.05 26.60
CA LYS A 61 2.31 0.34 27.01
C LYS A 61 2.89 1.51 26.23
N MET A 62 2.66 1.54 24.90
CA MET A 62 3.06 2.65 24.05
C MET A 62 2.37 3.95 24.44
N SER A 63 1.07 3.91 24.73
CA SER A 63 0.29 5.07 25.18
C SER A 63 0.83 5.65 26.48
N ARG A 64 1.15 4.78 27.43
CA ARG A 64 1.72 5.16 28.72
C ARG A 64 3.13 5.73 28.57
N ASP A 65 3.98 5.09 27.78
CA ASP A 65 5.37 5.51 27.53
C ASP A 65 5.45 6.89 26.87
N LEU A 66 4.59 7.15 25.89
CA LEU A 66 4.53 8.45 25.19
C LEU A 66 3.80 9.54 26.01
N GLY A 67 3.13 9.19 27.11
CA GLY A 67 2.57 10.12 28.09
C GLY A 67 1.44 11.03 27.60
N GLY A 68 0.98 10.83 26.36
CA GLY A 68 -0.02 11.65 25.65
C GLY A 68 -1.35 10.91 25.42
N PRO A 69 -1.82 10.87 24.17
CA PRO A 69 -3.09 10.29 23.77
C PRO A 69 -3.10 8.76 23.90
N LYS A 70 -4.28 8.16 23.86
CA LYS A 70 -4.43 6.72 23.62
C LYS A 70 -4.00 6.37 22.20
N ILE A 71 -3.10 5.41 22.05
CA ILE A 71 -2.63 4.93 20.73
C ILE A 71 -3.35 3.64 20.40
N TYR A 72 -3.94 3.59 19.22
CA TYR A 72 -4.58 2.41 18.66
C TYR A 72 -3.86 1.96 17.39
N LEU A 73 -3.70 0.65 17.24
CA LEU A 73 -3.08 0.01 16.08
C LEU A 73 -4.15 -0.74 15.29
N LYS A 74 -4.39 -0.36 14.04
CA LYS A 74 -5.23 -1.12 13.12
C LYS A 74 -4.40 -2.25 12.52
N ARG A 75 -4.71 -3.48 12.89
CA ARG A 75 -3.89 -4.68 12.74
C ARG A 75 -4.09 -5.37 11.38
N GLU A 76 -3.73 -4.69 10.27
CA GLU A 76 -3.74 -5.31 8.94
C GLU A 76 -2.64 -6.37 8.77
N ASP A 77 -1.65 -6.38 9.63
CA ASP A 77 -0.60 -7.39 9.76
C ASP A 77 -1.11 -8.79 10.16
N LEU A 78 -2.32 -8.87 10.73
CA LEU A 78 -2.96 -10.12 11.12
C LEU A 78 -3.86 -10.73 10.04
N ASN A 79 -4.07 -10.05 8.94
CA ASN A 79 -4.82 -10.61 7.82
C ASN A 79 -4.07 -11.81 7.21
N HIS A 80 -4.80 -12.70 6.54
CA HIS A 80 -4.18 -13.75 5.72
C HIS A 80 -3.17 -13.13 4.74
N THR A 81 -2.04 -13.79 4.52
CA THR A 81 -0.82 -13.32 3.85
C THR A 81 0.00 -12.27 4.63
N GLY A 82 -0.51 -11.76 5.75
CA GLY A 82 0.22 -10.90 6.67
C GLY A 82 0.26 -9.41 6.29
N SER A 83 -0.66 -8.93 5.44
CA SER A 83 -0.77 -7.50 5.11
C SER A 83 -2.14 -7.12 4.54
N HIS A 84 -2.37 -5.79 4.40
CA HIS A 84 -3.56 -5.20 3.76
C HIS A 84 -3.71 -5.58 2.28
N LYS A 85 -2.67 -6.08 1.62
CA LYS A 85 -2.68 -6.36 0.18
C LYS A 85 -3.77 -7.34 -0.22
N ILE A 86 -4.07 -8.31 0.63
CA ILE A 86 -5.09 -9.34 0.36
C ILE A 86 -6.48 -8.74 0.09
N ASN A 87 -6.82 -7.60 0.71
CA ASN A 87 -8.12 -6.96 0.51
C ASN A 87 -8.36 -6.57 -0.95
N ASN A 88 -7.41 -5.83 -1.52
CA ASN A 88 -7.45 -5.40 -2.91
C ASN A 88 -7.34 -6.57 -3.88
N VAL A 89 -6.45 -7.50 -3.61
CA VAL A 89 -6.15 -8.61 -4.52
C VAL A 89 -7.35 -9.54 -4.65
N LEU A 90 -8.03 -9.89 -3.56
CA LEU A 90 -9.28 -10.68 -3.63
C LEU A 90 -10.33 -9.98 -4.47
N GLY A 91 -10.53 -8.67 -4.28
CA GLY A 91 -11.48 -7.90 -5.07
C GLY A 91 -11.15 -7.87 -6.56
N GLN A 92 -9.90 -7.58 -6.92
CA GLN A 92 -9.49 -7.53 -8.33
C GLN A 92 -9.49 -8.90 -9.00
N THR A 93 -9.03 -9.97 -8.31
CA THR A 93 -8.99 -11.32 -8.88
C THR A 93 -10.40 -11.88 -9.06
N LEU A 94 -11.31 -11.63 -8.10
CA LEU A 94 -12.71 -11.99 -8.24
C LEU A 94 -13.37 -11.24 -9.42
N LEU A 95 -13.10 -9.95 -9.56
CA LEU A 95 -13.57 -9.15 -10.70
C LEU A 95 -13.03 -9.69 -12.02
N ALA A 96 -11.74 -10.02 -12.10
CA ALA A 96 -11.11 -10.63 -13.27
C ALA A 96 -11.80 -11.93 -13.68
N LYS A 97 -12.11 -12.80 -12.72
CA LYS A 97 -12.87 -14.04 -12.94
C LYS A 97 -14.27 -13.75 -13.52
N LYS A 98 -14.98 -12.73 -13.00
CA LYS A 98 -16.29 -12.30 -13.54
C LYS A 98 -16.18 -11.69 -14.96
N MET A 99 -15.02 -11.15 -15.31
CA MET A 99 -14.69 -10.67 -16.67
C MET A 99 -14.34 -11.82 -17.63
N GLY A 100 -14.27 -13.07 -17.16
CA GLY A 100 -13.86 -14.22 -17.97
C GLY A 100 -12.36 -14.28 -18.22
N LYS A 101 -11.55 -13.57 -17.46
CA LYS A 101 -10.08 -13.67 -17.54
C LYS A 101 -9.63 -15.00 -16.92
N THR A 102 -8.62 -15.62 -17.50
CA THR A 102 -8.06 -16.90 -17.06
C THR A 102 -6.70 -16.74 -16.37
N ARG A 103 -6.06 -15.57 -16.56
CA ARG A 103 -4.75 -15.26 -16.03
C ARG A 103 -4.75 -13.91 -15.33
N ILE A 104 -4.00 -13.83 -14.23
CA ILE A 104 -3.63 -12.55 -13.62
C ILE A 104 -2.12 -12.35 -13.66
N ILE A 105 -1.72 -11.09 -13.75
CA ILE A 105 -0.33 -10.67 -13.59
C ILE A 105 -0.25 -9.59 -12.52
N ALA A 106 0.89 -9.51 -11.82
CA ALA A 106 1.12 -8.48 -10.82
C ALA A 106 2.60 -8.11 -10.74
N GLU A 107 2.87 -6.88 -10.34
CA GLU A 107 4.20 -6.42 -9.91
C GLU A 107 4.39 -6.65 -8.42
N THR A 108 5.65 -6.73 -7.98
CA THR A 108 5.94 -6.69 -6.55
C THR A 108 7.37 -6.19 -6.28
N GLY A 109 7.57 -5.48 -5.17
CA GLY A 109 8.89 -5.11 -4.62
C GLY A 109 9.20 -5.97 -3.39
N ALA A 110 8.61 -5.65 -2.23
CA ALA A 110 8.79 -6.42 -0.99
C ALA A 110 8.22 -7.86 -1.02
N GLY A 111 7.58 -8.27 -2.11
CA GLY A 111 6.97 -9.59 -2.27
C GLY A 111 5.54 -9.72 -1.71
N GLN A 112 5.09 -8.82 -0.85
CA GLN A 112 3.78 -8.95 -0.17
C GLN A 112 2.60 -8.89 -1.15
N HIS A 113 2.68 -8.04 -2.17
CA HIS A 113 1.64 -7.99 -3.20
C HIS A 113 1.66 -9.24 -4.08
N GLY A 114 2.85 -9.69 -4.48
CA GLY A 114 3.02 -10.91 -5.26
C GLY A 114 2.49 -12.15 -4.53
N VAL A 115 2.81 -12.30 -3.24
CA VAL A 115 2.27 -13.41 -2.41
C VAL A 115 0.74 -13.32 -2.33
N ALA A 116 0.16 -12.14 -2.12
CA ALA A 116 -1.29 -11.98 -2.09
C ALA A 116 -1.92 -12.31 -3.45
N ALA A 117 -1.32 -11.87 -4.58
CA ALA A 117 -1.79 -12.19 -5.93
C ALA A 117 -1.73 -13.71 -6.22
N ALA A 118 -0.60 -14.35 -5.92
CA ALA A 118 -0.46 -15.80 -6.05
C ALA A 118 -1.49 -16.56 -5.19
N THR A 119 -1.75 -16.09 -3.97
CA THR A 119 -2.73 -16.65 -3.04
C THR A 119 -4.15 -16.58 -3.62
N ALA A 120 -4.57 -15.42 -4.12
CA ALA A 120 -5.90 -15.26 -4.70
C ALA A 120 -6.07 -16.02 -6.02
N ALA A 121 -5.01 -16.09 -6.84
CA ALA A 121 -5.00 -16.88 -8.07
C ALA A 121 -5.20 -18.38 -7.77
N ALA A 122 -4.45 -18.91 -6.82
CA ALA A 122 -4.59 -20.31 -6.38
C ALA A 122 -6.01 -20.61 -5.85
N LEU A 123 -6.57 -19.68 -5.04
CA LEU A 123 -7.93 -19.82 -4.50
C LEU A 123 -9.01 -19.80 -5.58
N LEU A 124 -8.82 -19.01 -6.63
CA LEU A 124 -9.84 -18.77 -7.66
C LEU A 124 -9.57 -19.53 -8.99
N ASP A 125 -8.62 -20.48 -8.98
CA ASP A 125 -8.25 -21.31 -10.14
C ASP A 125 -7.83 -20.47 -11.36
N MET A 126 -6.91 -19.50 -11.16
CA MET A 126 -6.38 -18.66 -12.22
C MET A 126 -4.86 -18.84 -12.36
N GLU A 127 -4.36 -18.72 -13.59
CA GLU A 127 -2.93 -18.62 -13.82
C GLU A 127 -2.38 -17.31 -13.21
N CYS A 128 -1.16 -17.37 -12.66
CA CYS A 128 -0.53 -16.20 -12.02
C CYS A 128 0.92 -16.04 -12.46
N GLU A 129 1.26 -14.87 -12.97
CA GLU A 129 2.65 -14.49 -13.23
C GLU A 129 2.99 -13.20 -12.50
N ILE A 130 4.13 -13.21 -11.81
CA ILE A 130 4.59 -12.11 -10.96
C ILE A 130 5.88 -11.54 -11.53
N PHE A 131 5.92 -10.22 -11.73
CA PHE A 131 7.12 -9.50 -12.14
C PHE A 131 7.74 -8.83 -10.92
N MET A 132 9.02 -9.10 -10.68
CA MET A 132 9.75 -8.60 -9.53
C MET A 132 11.15 -8.19 -9.95
N GLY A 133 11.63 -7.04 -9.49
CA GLY A 133 12.99 -6.61 -9.78
C GLY A 133 14.00 -7.65 -9.32
N LYS A 134 15.06 -7.89 -10.12
CA LYS A 134 16.07 -8.90 -9.78
C LYS A 134 16.69 -8.61 -8.41
N GLU A 135 16.99 -7.35 -8.11
CA GLU A 135 17.53 -6.96 -6.81
C GLU A 135 16.57 -7.29 -5.66
N ASP A 136 15.27 -7.06 -5.89
CA ASP A 136 14.22 -7.40 -4.91
C ASP A 136 14.05 -8.92 -4.76
N THR A 137 14.20 -9.72 -5.84
CA THR A 137 14.14 -11.19 -5.73
C THR A 137 15.25 -11.74 -4.83
N GLU A 138 16.43 -11.15 -4.89
CA GLU A 138 17.58 -11.54 -4.07
C GLU A 138 17.42 -11.11 -2.59
N ARG A 139 16.75 -9.97 -2.35
CA ARG A 139 16.44 -9.48 -0.99
C ARG A 139 15.33 -10.26 -0.32
N GLN A 140 14.38 -10.83 -1.10
CA GLN A 140 13.11 -11.37 -0.63
C GLN A 140 12.90 -12.84 -1.05
N VAL A 141 13.95 -13.64 -0.98
CA VAL A 141 13.95 -15.06 -1.43
C VAL A 141 12.79 -15.87 -0.86
N LEU A 142 12.46 -15.70 0.42
CA LEU A 142 11.34 -16.42 1.05
C LEU A 142 9.99 -16.06 0.43
N ASN A 143 9.79 -14.82 0.01
CA ASN A 143 8.54 -14.42 -0.65
C ASN A 143 8.50 -14.94 -2.09
N VAL A 144 9.65 -14.99 -2.79
CA VAL A 144 9.74 -15.65 -4.11
C VAL A 144 9.31 -17.11 -4.00
N TYR A 145 9.90 -17.86 -3.06
CA TYR A 145 9.53 -19.26 -2.85
C TYR A 145 8.05 -19.45 -2.45
N ARG A 146 7.49 -18.54 -1.63
CA ARG A 146 6.05 -18.58 -1.30
C ARG A 146 5.17 -18.39 -2.53
N MET A 147 5.53 -17.49 -3.45
CA MET A 147 4.79 -17.29 -4.69
C MET A 147 4.84 -18.53 -5.58
N GLU A 148 6.02 -19.14 -5.73
CA GLU A 148 6.21 -20.38 -6.49
C GLU A 148 5.44 -21.58 -5.86
N LEU A 149 5.47 -21.70 -4.54
CA LEU A 149 4.71 -22.73 -3.81
C LEU A 149 3.20 -22.58 -4.02
N LEU A 150 2.71 -21.37 -4.20
CA LEU A 150 1.29 -21.08 -4.52
C LEU A 150 0.97 -21.26 -6.01
N GLY A 151 1.93 -21.73 -6.82
CA GLY A 151 1.74 -22.00 -8.24
C GLY A 151 1.97 -20.81 -9.16
N ALA A 152 2.42 -19.67 -8.65
CA ALA A 152 2.75 -18.51 -9.49
C ALA A 152 4.13 -18.68 -10.13
N LYS A 153 4.27 -18.14 -11.35
CA LYS A 153 5.57 -18.01 -12.01
C LYS A 153 6.17 -16.64 -11.74
N VAL A 154 7.36 -16.60 -11.15
CA VAL A 154 8.05 -15.35 -10.85
C VAL A 154 9.08 -15.02 -11.95
N HIS A 155 8.99 -13.80 -12.48
CA HIS A 155 9.87 -13.28 -13.53
C HIS A 155 10.78 -12.21 -12.94
N PRO A 156 12.10 -12.49 -12.79
CA PRO A 156 13.07 -11.47 -12.40
C PRO A 156 13.24 -10.42 -13.51
N VAL A 157 13.01 -9.14 -13.19
CA VAL A 157 13.18 -8.02 -14.12
C VAL A 157 14.60 -7.47 -13.98
N THR A 158 15.36 -7.52 -15.06
CA THR A 158 16.78 -7.13 -15.10
C THR A 158 17.04 -5.77 -15.73
N SER A 159 16.00 -5.08 -16.20
CA SER A 159 16.08 -3.73 -16.77
C SER A 159 16.09 -2.64 -15.70
N GLY A 160 16.63 -1.47 -16.03
CA GLY A 160 16.61 -0.29 -15.18
C GLY A 160 17.33 -0.46 -13.85
N THR A 161 16.71 -0.02 -12.77
CA THR A 161 17.21 -0.17 -11.39
C THR A 161 16.95 -1.55 -10.79
N GLN A 162 16.27 -2.42 -11.51
CA GLN A 162 15.92 -3.79 -11.09
C GLN A 162 15.09 -3.85 -9.79
N THR A 163 14.26 -2.82 -9.56
CA THR A 163 13.40 -2.67 -8.39
C THR A 163 11.92 -2.55 -8.80
N LEU A 164 11.04 -2.24 -7.84
CA LEU A 164 9.58 -2.16 -8.03
C LEU A 164 9.16 -1.30 -9.25
N ARG A 165 9.82 -0.16 -9.51
CA ARG A 165 9.51 0.68 -10.68
C ARG A 165 9.60 -0.10 -12.00
N ASP A 166 10.66 -0.87 -12.17
CA ASP A 166 10.90 -1.61 -13.41
C ASP A 166 10.02 -2.87 -13.50
N ALA A 167 9.66 -3.44 -12.33
CA ALA A 167 8.65 -4.49 -12.26
C ALA A 167 7.29 -3.99 -12.77
N VAL A 168 6.85 -2.78 -12.37
CA VAL A 168 5.62 -2.15 -12.91
C VAL A 168 5.71 -1.95 -14.42
N ASN A 169 6.83 -1.43 -14.92
CA ASN A 169 7.04 -1.22 -16.36
C ASN A 169 6.90 -2.53 -17.15
N GLU A 170 7.52 -3.61 -16.65
CA GLU A 170 7.48 -4.90 -17.33
C GLU A 170 6.09 -5.52 -17.28
N THR A 171 5.41 -5.45 -16.12
CA THR A 171 4.03 -5.92 -15.98
C THR A 171 3.09 -5.20 -16.96
N MET A 172 3.25 -3.89 -17.13
CA MET A 172 2.46 -3.12 -18.10
C MET A 172 2.73 -3.56 -19.55
N ARG A 173 4.00 -3.85 -19.91
CA ARG A 173 4.34 -4.37 -21.24
C ARG A 173 3.71 -5.73 -21.49
N GLU A 174 3.81 -6.64 -20.53
CA GLU A 174 3.20 -7.96 -20.61
C GLU A 174 1.67 -7.85 -20.73
N TRP A 175 1.05 -6.95 -19.97
CA TRP A 175 -0.39 -6.74 -20.05
C TRP A 175 -0.86 -6.31 -21.46
N VAL A 176 -0.14 -5.39 -22.11
CA VAL A 176 -0.42 -4.98 -23.49
C VAL A 176 -0.40 -6.17 -24.43
N SER A 177 0.53 -7.12 -24.24
CA SER A 177 0.70 -8.27 -25.15
C SER A 177 -0.43 -9.29 -25.04
N ARG A 178 -1.06 -9.42 -23.87
CA ARG A 178 -2.06 -10.47 -23.56
C ARG A 178 -3.33 -9.92 -22.89
N VAL A 179 -3.74 -8.73 -23.24
CA VAL A 179 -4.85 -8.04 -22.59
C VAL A 179 -6.19 -8.80 -22.64
N ARG A 180 -6.38 -9.69 -23.63
CA ARG A 180 -7.67 -10.39 -23.83
C ARG A 180 -7.98 -11.40 -22.72
N ASP A 181 -7.00 -12.19 -22.31
CA ASP A 181 -7.13 -13.27 -21.32
C ASP A 181 -6.57 -12.92 -19.95
N THR A 182 -5.91 -11.78 -19.84
CA THR A 182 -5.12 -11.40 -18.67
C THR A 182 -5.66 -10.12 -18.03
N HIS A 183 -5.76 -10.14 -16.68
CA HIS A 183 -6.00 -8.95 -15.87
C HIS A 183 -4.73 -8.57 -15.10
N TYR A 184 -4.40 -7.28 -15.14
CA TYR A 184 -3.33 -6.74 -14.30
C TYR A 184 -3.89 -6.41 -12.92
N VAL A 185 -3.48 -7.17 -11.90
CA VAL A 185 -3.84 -6.92 -10.48
C VAL A 185 -2.86 -5.89 -9.92
N LEU A 186 -3.17 -4.61 -10.11
CA LEU A 186 -2.32 -3.51 -9.69
C LEU A 186 -2.30 -3.35 -8.15
N GLY A 187 -1.11 -3.27 -7.57
CA GLY A 187 -0.90 -3.42 -6.12
C GLY A 187 -1.13 -2.19 -5.27
N SER A 188 -1.41 -1.01 -5.87
CA SER A 188 -1.60 0.23 -5.12
C SER A 188 -2.63 1.16 -5.77
N VAL A 189 -2.92 2.31 -5.12
CA VAL A 189 -3.86 3.35 -5.61
C VAL A 189 -3.21 4.21 -6.69
N MET A 190 -2.54 3.58 -7.64
CA MET A 190 -1.79 4.19 -8.74
C MET A 190 -2.27 3.64 -10.08
N GLY A 191 -1.66 4.11 -11.18
CA GLY A 191 -2.01 3.66 -12.52
C GLY A 191 -3.14 4.45 -13.17
N PRO A 192 -3.52 4.07 -14.40
CA PRO A 192 -4.61 4.73 -15.11
C PRO A 192 -5.96 4.47 -14.44
N HIS A 193 -6.87 5.44 -14.52
CA HIS A 193 -8.25 5.18 -14.12
C HIS A 193 -8.81 3.95 -14.88
N PRO A 194 -9.50 2.97 -14.22
CA PRO A 194 -10.13 3.07 -12.88
C PRO A 194 -9.28 2.55 -11.72
N PHE A 195 -8.03 2.11 -11.92
CA PHE A 195 -7.24 1.47 -10.86
C PHE A 195 -7.16 2.27 -9.55
N PRO A 196 -6.86 3.59 -9.53
CA PRO A 196 -6.78 4.32 -8.26
C PRO A 196 -8.08 4.26 -7.46
N MET A 197 -9.23 4.40 -8.15
CA MET A 197 -10.55 4.33 -7.53
C MET A 197 -10.87 2.90 -7.07
N MET A 198 -10.65 1.90 -7.91
CA MET A 198 -10.96 0.50 -7.65
C MET A 198 -10.15 -0.04 -6.46
N VAL A 199 -8.84 0.22 -6.45
CA VAL A 199 -7.96 -0.19 -5.34
C VAL A 199 -8.34 0.52 -4.04
N ARG A 200 -8.63 1.83 -4.08
CA ARG A 200 -9.16 2.56 -2.93
C ARG A 200 -10.40 1.89 -2.36
N ASP A 201 -11.37 1.60 -3.22
CA ASP A 201 -12.67 1.08 -2.79
C ASP A 201 -12.48 -0.30 -2.12
N PHE A 202 -11.68 -1.19 -2.68
CA PHE A 202 -11.36 -2.49 -2.05
C PHE A 202 -10.56 -2.34 -0.74
N GLN A 203 -9.69 -1.34 -0.63
CA GLN A 203 -8.95 -1.09 0.61
C GLN A 203 -9.77 -0.29 1.65
N SER A 204 -10.84 0.36 1.25
CA SER A 204 -11.64 1.23 2.14
C SER A 204 -12.30 0.49 3.31
N VAL A 205 -12.40 -0.83 3.23
CA VAL A 205 -12.80 -1.71 4.33
C VAL A 205 -11.97 -1.44 5.60
N ILE A 206 -10.69 -1.09 5.46
CA ILE A 206 -9.81 -0.73 6.59
C ILE A 206 -10.40 0.46 7.35
N GLY A 207 -10.71 1.55 6.66
CA GLY A 207 -11.24 2.78 7.25
C GLY A 207 -12.65 2.62 7.80
N ARG A 208 -13.51 1.89 7.09
CA ARG A 208 -14.88 1.59 7.56
C ARG A 208 -14.85 0.89 8.91
N GLU A 209 -14.16 -0.25 9.00
CA GLU A 209 -14.02 -1.01 10.25
C GLU A 209 -13.36 -0.18 11.36
N THR A 210 -12.31 0.57 11.01
CA THR A 210 -11.60 1.42 11.99
C THR A 210 -12.53 2.44 12.60
N ARG A 211 -13.37 3.10 11.78
CA ARG A 211 -14.34 4.09 12.23
C ARG A 211 -15.39 3.48 13.17
N GLU A 212 -15.95 2.34 12.80
CA GLU A 212 -16.90 1.59 13.63
C GLU A 212 -16.28 1.17 14.97
N GLN A 213 -15.08 0.59 14.91
CA GLN A 213 -14.36 0.08 16.08
C GLN A 213 -13.96 1.20 17.06
N ILE A 214 -13.48 2.34 16.56
CA ILE A 214 -13.08 3.44 17.47
C ILE A 214 -14.29 4.11 18.12
N LEU A 215 -15.39 4.27 17.39
CA LEU A 215 -16.63 4.78 17.94
C LEU A 215 -17.20 3.84 19.01
N ALA A 216 -17.15 2.53 18.79
CA ALA A 216 -17.58 1.54 19.77
C ALA A 216 -16.70 1.54 21.04
N LYS A 217 -15.39 1.78 20.91
CA LYS A 217 -14.43 1.77 22.03
C LYS A 217 -14.38 3.09 22.80
N GLU A 218 -14.47 4.23 22.11
CA GLU A 218 -14.19 5.55 22.68
C GLU A 218 -15.37 6.52 22.61
N GLY A 219 -16.46 6.17 21.91
CA GLY A 219 -17.63 7.05 21.70
C GLY A 219 -17.32 8.29 20.84
N LYS A 220 -16.11 8.41 20.29
CA LYS A 220 -15.65 9.59 19.54
C LYS A 220 -14.64 9.22 18.46
N LEU A 221 -14.53 10.09 17.46
CA LEU A 221 -13.53 9.95 16.38
C LEU A 221 -12.10 10.23 16.89
N PRO A 222 -11.07 9.71 16.23
CA PRO A 222 -9.69 9.96 16.59
C PRO A 222 -9.29 11.41 16.30
N ALA A 223 -8.27 11.90 17.01
CA ALA A 223 -7.64 13.18 16.71
C ALA A 223 -6.78 13.11 15.44
N ALA A 224 -6.15 11.95 15.21
CA ALA A 224 -5.34 11.72 14.02
C ALA A 224 -5.37 10.23 13.59
N VAL A 225 -5.23 10.01 12.28
CA VAL A 225 -5.03 8.70 11.66
C VAL A 225 -3.74 8.77 10.85
N LEU A 226 -2.81 7.85 11.11
CA LEU A 226 -1.51 7.79 10.46
C LEU A 226 -1.33 6.47 9.69
N ALA A 227 -0.68 6.56 8.55
CA ALA A 227 -0.28 5.40 7.75
C ALA A 227 1.00 5.70 6.96
N CYS A 228 1.80 4.68 6.67
CA CYS A 228 2.93 4.80 5.76
C CYS A 228 2.45 4.99 4.32
N VAL A 229 3.24 5.69 3.51
CA VAL A 229 2.91 6.01 2.13
C VAL A 229 4.10 5.75 1.19
N GLY A 230 3.93 4.77 0.29
CA GLY A 230 4.63 4.66 -0.96
C GLY A 230 3.64 5.03 -2.08
N GLY A 231 3.13 4.06 -2.86
CA GLY A 231 1.96 4.31 -3.73
C GLY A 231 0.69 4.68 -2.96
N GLY A 232 0.58 4.32 -1.68
CA GLY A 232 -0.39 4.86 -0.73
C GLY A 232 -1.66 4.03 -0.52
N SER A 233 -1.72 2.74 -0.89
CA SER A 233 -2.96 1.95 -0.81
C SER A 233 -3.48 1.73 0.61
N ASN A 234 -2.61 1.43 1.58
CA ASN A 234 -3.04 1.27 2.98
C ASN A 234 -3.52 2.60 3.57
N ALA A 235 -2.80 3.68 3.27
CA ALA A 235 -3.15 5.02 3.73
C ALA A 235 -4.49 5.47 3.14
N MET A 236 -4.71 5.32 1.85
CA MET A 236 -5.99 5.65 1.23
C MET A 236 -7.12 4.78 1.79
N GLY A 237 -6.86 3.50 2.00
CA GLY A 237 -7.81 2.56 2.59
C GLY A 237 -8.31 3.01 3.97
N ILE A 238 -7.40 3.42 4.85
CA ILE A 238 -7.81 3.88 6.18
C ILE A 238 -8.31 5.33 6.17
N PHE A 239 -7.77 6.22 5.33
CA PHE A 239 -8.15 7.64 5.29
C PHE A 239 -9.54 7.87 4.70
N TYR A 240 -9.96 7.07 3.74
CA TYR A 240 -11.14 7.32 2.91
C TYR A 240 -12.39 7.65 3.72
N HIS A 241 -12.69 6.85 4.74
CA HIS A 241 -13.86 7.06 5.60
C HIS A 241 -13.69 8.17 6.64
N PHE A 242 -12.52 8.81 6.73
CA PHE A 242 -12.26 9.98 7.58
C PHE A 242 -12.07 11.28 6.78
N ILE A 243 -12.05 11.22 5.44
CA ILE A 243 -11.92 12.42 4.59
C ILE A 243 -12.99 13.49 4.92
N PRO A 244 -14.28 13.15 5.13
CA PRO A 244 -15.30 14.12 5.48
C PRO A 244 -15.11 14.76 6.87
N ASP A 245 -14.43 14.07 7.78
CA ASP A 245 -14.26 14.50 9.17
C ASP A 245 -13.10 15.49 9.32
N LYS A 246 -13.33 16.77 9.04
CA LYS A 246 -12.29 17.83 9.00
C LYS A 246 -11.47 17.97 10.29
N LYS A 247 -12.02 17.52 11.45
CA LYS A 247 -11.33 17.56 12.75
C LYS A 247 -10.36 16.38 12.96
N VAL A 248 -10.43 15.35 12.12
CA VAL A 248 -9.50 14.22 12.12
C VAL A 248 -8.33 14.56 11.23
N ARG A 249 -7.11 14.66 11.79
CA ARG A 249 -5.90 14.82 11.00
C ARG A 249 -5.58 13.52 10.28
N LEU A 250 -5.26 13.61 8.98
CA LEU A 250 -4.79 12.48 8.17
C LEU A 250 -3.32 12.72 7.87
N ILE A 251 -2.45 11.80 8.27
CA ILE A 251 -1.00 11.99 8.16
C ILE A 251 -0.39 10.77 7.44
N GLY A 252 0.11 11.01 6.23
CA GLY A 252 0.88 10.06 5.45
C GLY A 252 2.37 10.16 5.80
N CYS A 253 3.00 9.04 6.13
CA CYS A 253 4.43 9.00 6.46
C CYS A 253 5.20 8.43 5.27
N GLU A 254 6.00 9.29 4.61
CA GLU A 254 6.81 8.96 3.44
C GLU A 254 8.20 8.48 3.86
N ALA A 255 8.83 7.66 3.02
CA ALA A 255 10.20 7.18 3.26
C ALA A 255 11.23 8.24 2.82
N ALA A 256 11.88 8.87 3.79
CA ALA A 256 12.97 9.81 3.53
C ALA A 256 14.35 9.13 3.43
N GLY A 257 14.41 7.80 3.45
CA GLY A 257 15.65 7.05 3.27
C GLY A 257 16.78 7.52 4.19
N GLU A 258 17.90 7.89 3.60
CA GLU A 258 19.07 8.41 4.33
C GLU A 258 18.94 9.92 4.71
N GLY A 259 17.84 10.55 4.32
CA GLY A 259 17.52 11.94 4.63
C GLY A 259 16.90 12.66 3.45
N ILE A 260 16.00 13.61 3.77
CA ILE A 260 15.23 14.34 2.75
C ILE A 260 16.12 15.18 1.81
N ASP A 261 17.28 15.63 2.28
CA ASP A 261 18.21 16.43 1.50
C ASP A 261 19.25 15.60 0.72
N THR A 262 19.13 14.26 0.80
CA THR A 262 19.98 13.33 0.05
C THR A 262 19.29 12.86 -1.25
N GLU A 263 20.05 12.30 -2.18
CA GLU A 263 19.51 11.61 -3.35
C GLU A 263 18.88 10.25 -3.00
N ARG A 264 19.19 9.71 -1.82
CA ARG A 264 18.72 8.41 -1.35
C ARG A 264 17.48 8.55 -0.47
N ASN A 265 16.36 8.93 -1.09
CA ASN A 265 15.04 9.02 -0.47
C ASN A 265 13.93 8.67 -1.48
N ALA A 266 12.71 8.45 -1.00
CA ALA A 266 11.50 8.16 -1.77
C ALA A 266 10.31 9.03 -1.32
N ALA A 267 10.57 10.18 -0.71
CA ALA A 267 9.54 11.07 -0.18
C ALA A 267 8.92 11.91 -1.32
N THR A 268 7.95 11.35 -1.99
CA THR A 268 7.40 11.85 -3.25
C THR A 268 6.67 13.19 -3.12
N ILE A 269 5.88 13.42 -2.07
CA ILE A 269 5.22 14.72 -1.85
C ILE A 269 6.24 15.77 -1.42
N ALA A 270 7.17 15.38 -0.54
CA ALA A 270 8.14 16.34 0.02
C ALA A 270 9.20 16.80 -0.99
N LYS A 271 9.58 15.97 -1.98
CA LYS A 271 10.68 16.22 -2.93
C LYS A 271 10.27 16.18 -4.39
N GLY A 272 9.17 15.55 -4.71
CA GLY A 272 8.73 15.37 -6.08
C GLY A 272 8.05 16.61 -6.67
N SER A 273 7.71 16.47 -7.93
CA SER A 273 6.93 17.45 -8.70
C SER A 273 5.85 16.77 -9.51
N VAL A 274 4.90 17.54 -10.02
CA VAL A 274 3.78 17.02 -10.80
C VAL A 274 4.25 16.54 -12.16
N GLY A 275 3.89 15.31 -12.52
CA GLY A 275 4.24 14.70 -13.79
C GLY A 275 3.25 13.63 -14.24
N ILE A 276 3.58 12.93 -15.31
CA ILE A 276 2.80 11.79 -15.83
C ILE A 276 3.71 10.56 -15.87
N PHE A 277 3.32 9.52 -15.14
CA PHE A 277 4.03 8.25 -15.12
C PHE A 277 3.08 7.10 -14.78
N HIS A 278 3.36 5.90 -15.26
CA HIS A 278 2.53 4.71 -15.07
C HIS A 278 1.02 4.94 -15.34
N GLY A 279 0.72 5.75 -16.35
CA GLY A 279 -0.65 5.99 -16.83
C GLY A 279 -1.48 7.01 -16.03
N MET A 280 -0.90 7.72 -15.09
CA MET A 280 -1.56 8.74 -14.27
C MET A 280 -0.79 10.05 -14.18
N LYS A 281 -1.49 11.17 -13.94
CA LYS A 281 -0.90 12.42 -13.48
C LYS A 281 -0.91 12.45 -11.95
N SER A 282 0.26 12.67 -11.35
CA SER A 282 0.43 12.75 -9.88
C SER A 282 1.75 13.44 -9.53
N TYR A 283 2.18 13.39 -8.26
CA TYR A 283 3.53 13.75 -7.84
C TYR A 283 4.48 12.57 -8.08
N PHE A 284 5.69 12.89 -8.56
CA PHE A 284 6.77 11.92 -8.80
C PHE A 284 8.12 12.51 -8.40
N CYS A 285 9.03 11.66 -7.93
CA CYS A 285 10.45 11.98 -7.83
C CYS A 285 11.02 12.02 -9.27
N GLN A 286 11.27 13.20 -9.78
CA GLN A 286 11.78 13.43 -11.13
C GLN A 286 12.76 14.61 -11.13
N ASN A 287 13.65 14.62 -12.12
CA ASN A 287 14.58 15.72 -12.34
C ASN A 287 13.92 16.89 -13.13
N GLU A 288 14.70 17.94 -13.42
CA GLU A 288 14.21 19.14 -14.14
C GLU A 288 13.75 18.83 -15.56
N GLU A 289 14.30 17.78 -16.20
CA GLU A 289 13.90 17.32 -17.53
C GLU A 289 12.67 16.38 -17.49
N GLY A 290 12.09 16.12 -16.32
CA GLY A 290 10.93 15.25 -16.16
C GLY A 290 11.27 13.74 -16.17
N GLN A 291 12.54 13.37 -16.09
CA GLN A 291 12.95 11.97 -15.98
C GLN A 291 12.74 11.47 -14.55
N ILE A 292 12.16 10.29 -14.40
CA ILE A 292 11.95 9.67 -13.08
C ILE A 292 13.31 9.39 -12.42
N ALA A 293 13.53 10.04 -11.29
CA ALA A 293 14.74 9.88 -10.51
C ALA A 293 14.81 8.49 -9.85
N PRO A 294 16.00 7.93 -9.64
CA PRO A 294 16.18 6.82 -8.72
C PRO A 294 15.71 7.21 -7.32
N VAL A 295 15.08 6.29 -6.63
CA VAL A 295 14.67 6.47 -5.23
C VAL A 295 15.28 5.39 -4.36
N TYR A 296 15.22 5.58 -3.05
CA TYR A 296 15.75 4.62 -2.10
C TYR A 296 14.97 4.65 -0.78
N SER A 297 14.71 3.47 -0.26
CA SER A 297 14.26 3.23 1.11
C SER A 297 14.76 1.87 1.58
N ILE A 298 15.07 1.72 2.87
CA ILE A 298 15.25 0.41 3.50
C ILE A 298 14.00 -0.47 3.37
N SER A 299 12.86 0.17 3.19
CA SER A 299 11.57 -0.48 2.96
C SER A 299 11.31 -0.66 1.47
N ALA A 300 11.46 -1.88 0.95
CA ALA A 300 11.17 -2.19 -0.44
C ALA A 300 9.71 -1.89 -0.86
N GLY A 301 8.77 -1.90 0.09
CA GLY A 301 7.38 -1.55 -0.17
C GLY A 301 7.11 -0.06 -0.29
N LEU A 302 8.05 0.81 0.12
CA LEU A 302 7.99 2.27 -0.04
C LEU A 302 9.00 2.79 -1.08
N ASP A 303 9.82 1.93 -1.65
CA ASP A 303 10.81 2.26 -2.67
C ASP A 303 10.14 2.42 -4.04
N TYR A 304 9.34 3.48 -4.17
CA TYR A 304 8.57 3.81 -5.36
C TYR A 304 8.57 5.32 -5.60
N PRO A 305 8.89 5.80 -6.82
CA PRO A 305 9.09 7.22 -7.11
C PRO A 305 7.81 8.02 -7.35
N GLY A 306 6.65 7.55 -6.89
CA GLY A 306 5.37 8.20 -7.13
C GLY A 306 4.35 7.94 -6.03
N ILE A 307 3.24 8.68 -6.08
CA ILE A 307 2.13 8.54 -5.13
C ILE A 307 0.79 8.51 -5.88
N GLY A 308 -0.21 7.87 -5.31
CA GLY A 308 -1.56 7.83 -5.88
C GLY A 308 -2.17 9.23 -6.09
N PRO A 309 -2.93 9.44 -7.18
CA PRO A 309 -3.42 10.77 -7.55
C PRO A 309 -4.42 11.36 -6.55
N GLU A 310 -5.15 10.53 -5.81
CA GLU A 310 -6.04 11.01 -4.75
C GLU A 310 -5.25 11.54 -3.55
N HIS A 311 -4.07 10.97 -3.24
CA HIS A 311 -3.15 11.51 -2.24
C HIS A 311 -2.61 12.88 -2.66
N ALA A 312 -2.23 13.04 -3.93
CA ALA A 312 -1.79 14.32 -4.47
C ALA A 312 -2.87 15.40 -4.29
N TRP A 313 -4.11 15.07 -4.60
CA TRP A 313 -5.25 15.95 -4.39
C TRP A 313 -5.51 16.26 -2.90
N LEU A 314 -5.42 15.26 -2.01
CA LEU A 314 -5.59 15.49 -0.57
C LEU A 314 -4.49 16.38 0.01
N HIS A 315 -3.27 16.29 -0.52
CA HIS A 315 -2.17 17.18 -0.18
C HIS A 315 -2.47 18.63 -0.59
N ASP A 316 -2.75 18.87 -1.86
CA ASP A 316 -2.95 20.22 -2.41
C ASP A 316 -4.15 20.93 -1.81
N THR A 317 -5.20 20.17 -1.46
CA THR A 317 -6.37 20.73 -0.77
C THR A 317 -6.17 20.93 0.74
N GLY A 318 -4.99 20.57 1.27
CA GLY A 318 -4.69 20.65 2.70
C GLY A 318 -5.51 19.67 3.54
N ARG A 319 -6.09 18.62 2.91
CA ARG A 319 -6.89 17.64 3.66
C ARG A 319 -6.05 16.60 4.38
N ALA A 320 -4.92 16.23 3.82
CA ALA A 320 -3.96 15.32 4.43
C ALA A 320 -2.57 15.96 4.46
N GLU A 321 -1.82 15.66 5.50
CA GLU A 321 -0.42 16.03 5.69
C GLU A 321 0.47 14.87 5.25
N TYR A 322 1.64 15.18 4.66
CA TYR A 322 2.64 14.18 4.30
C TYR A 322 3.97 14.56 4.93
N VAL A 323 4.58 13.60 5.63
CA VAL A 323 5.76 13.86 6.44
C VAL A 323 6.87 12.86 6.13
N PRO A 324 8.11 13.34 5.93
CA PRO A 324 9.26 12.47 5.69
C PRO A 324 9.70 11.80 7.00
N VAL A 325 10.06 10.51 6.90
CA VAL A 325 10.62 9.70 7.99
C VAL A 325 11.84 8.96 7.46
N THR A 326 12.97 9.09 8.15
CA THR A 326 14.22 8.45 7.74
C THR A 326 14.27 6.96 8.06
N ASP A 327 15.17 6.23 7.41
CA ASP A 327 15.40 4.81 7.68
C ASP A 327 15.77 4.55 9.14
N GLU A 328 16.65 5.38 9.73
CA GLU A 328 17.04 5.24 11.15
C GLU A 328 15.84 5.45 12.09
N GLU A 329 14.98 6.41 11.80
CA GLU A 329 13.75 6.65 12.58
C GLU A 329 12.79 5.46 12.46
N ALA A 330 12.63 4.93 11.26
CA ALA A 330 11.77 3.77 11.00
C ALA A 330 12.32 2.51 11.69
N VAL A 331 13.63 2.23 11.58
CA VAL A 331 14.27 1.10 12.26
C VAL A 331 14.17 1.23 13.78
N SER A 332 14.45 2.41 14.33
CA SER A 332 14.27 2.68 15.77
C SER A 332 12.83 2.45 16.23
N ALA A 333 11.84 2.83 15.41
CA ALA A 333 10.43 2.64 15.72
C ALA A 333 9.99 1.17 15.60
N PHE A 334 10.54 0.43 14.64
CA PHE A 334 10.36 -1.01 14.50
C PHE A 334 10.81 -1.74 15.77
N GLU A 335 12.04 -1.46 16.22
CA GLU A 335 12.61 -2.03 17.45
C GLU A 335 11.82 -1.60 18.70
N TYR A 336 11.39 -0.34 18.74
CA TYR A 336 10.58 0.19 19.83
C TYR A 336 9.24 -0.55 19.97
N LEU A 337 8.49 -0.69 18.89
CA LEU A 337 7.19 -1.36 18.92
C LEU A 337 7.34 -2.84 19.30
N ALA A 338 8.39 -3.51 18.79
CA ALA A 338 8.68 -4.89 19.13
C ALA A 338 8.95 -5.07 20.64
N ARG A 339 9.72 -4.16 21.26
CA ARG A 339 10.03 -4.24 22.70
C ARG A 339 8.88 -3.79 23.59
N THR A 340 8.10 -2.80 23.15
CA THR A 340 7.05 -2.19 23.97
C THR A 340 5.76 -3.00 23.92
N GLU A 341 5.31 -3.40 22.73
CA GLU A 341 4.03 -4.09 22.53
C GLU A 341 4.17 -5.56 22.11
N GLY A 342 5.40 -6.05 21.88
CA GLY A 342 5.62 -7.42 21.37
C GLY A 342 5.16 -7.60 19.93
N ILE A 343 5.11 -6.52 19.14
CA ILE A 343 4.62 -6.53 17.76
C ILE A 343 5.78 -6.22 16.80
N ILE A 344 6.15 -7.18 15.97
CA ILE A 344 7.11 -7.00 14.88
C ILE A 344 6.31 -6.60 13.63
N CYS A 345 6.11 -5.30 13.44
CA CYS A 345 5.39 -4.77 12.27
C CYS A 345 6.30 -4.71 11.04
N ALA A 346 5.72 -4.63 9.85
CA ALA A 346 6.49 -4.34 8.64
C ALA A 346 7.24 -3.01 8.77
N ILE A 347 8.46 -2.94 8.22
CA ILE A 347 9.28 -1.72 8.26
C ILE A 347 8.56 -0.54 7.60
N GLU A 348 7.70 -0.80 6.62
CA GLU A 348 6.78 0.17 6.05
C GLU A 348 5.97 0.86 7.15
N SER A 349 5.28 0.07 7.97
CA SER A 349 4.40 0.56 9.04
C SER A 349 5.15 1.29 10.14
N ALA A 350 6.41 0.93 10.37
CA ALA A 350 7.26 1.56 11.36
C ALA A 350 7.50 3.06 11.10
N HIS A 351 7.37 3.53 9.84
CA HIS A 351 7.41 4.96 9.52
C HIS A 351 6.29 5.74 10.22
N ALA A 352 5.07 5.18 10.23
CA ALA A 352 3.95 5.81 10.95
C ALA A 352 4.13 5.75 12.47
N VAL A 353 4.68 4.66 13.00
CA VAL A 353 5.05 4.54 14.43
C VAL A 353 6.11 5.57 14.81
N ALA A 354 7.14 5.76 13.97
CA ALA A 354 8.20 6.76 14.19
C ALA A 354 7.62 8.18 14.31
N HIS A 355 6.71 8.54 13.39
CA HIS A 355 6.12 9.87 13.44
C HIS A 355 5.23 10.08 14.66
N VAL A 356 4.43 9.08 15.05
CA VAL A 356 3.63 9.18 16.29
C VAL A 356 4.51 9.43 17.51
N ARG A 357 5.68 8.78 17.62
CA ARG A 357 6.63 9.04 18.72
C ARG A 357 7.08 10.50 18.80
N LYS A 358 7.17 11.18 17.65
CA LYS A 358 7.53 12.60 17.58
C LYS A 358 6.40 13.53 18.03
N ILE A 359 5.14 13.20 17.67
CA ILE A 359 4.02 14.12 17.80
C ILE A 359 3.05 13.83 18.95
N ALA A 360 3.16 12.67 19.60
CA ALA A 360 2.20 12.24 20.65
C ALA A 360 2.04 13.27 21.76
N HIS A 361 3.14 13.91 22.18
CA HIS A 361 3.13 14.95 23.23
C HIS A 361 2.30 16.20 22.87
N ASN A 362 1.97 16.41 21.60
CA ASN A 362 1.12 17.53 21.16
C ASN A 362 -0.39 17.26 21.34
N PHE A 363 -0.74 16.04 21.78
CA PHE A 363 -2.13 15.65 21.98
C PHE A 363 -2.43 15.41 23.48
N GLY A 364 -3.57 15.88 23.92
CA GLY A 364 -4.03 15.64 25.29
C GLY A 364 -4.34 14.15 25.56
N ARG A 365 -4.31 13.78 26.84
CA ARG A 365 -4.58 12.39 27.32
C ARG A 365 -5.99 11.90 27.03
N ASP A 366 -6.92 12.81 26.82
CA ASP A 366 -8.31 12.54 26.45
C ASP A 366 -8.49 12.24 24.95
N ARG A 367 -7.44 12.40 24.16
CA ARG A 367 -7.46 12.17 22.70
C ARG A 367 -7.03 10.76 22.37
N ASN A 368 -7.31 10.32 21.14
CA ASN A 368 -6.82 9.07 20.61
C ASN A 368 -6.21 9.26 19.21
N ILE A 369 -5.22 8.46 18.89
CA ILE A 369 -4.51 8.41 17.61
C ILE A 369 -4.57 6.96 17.09
N ILE A 370 -4.75 6.80 15.79
CA ILE A 370 -4.77 5.49 15.14
C ILE A 370 -3.58 5.39 14.18
N ILE A 371 -2.85 4.28 14.26
CA ILE A 371 -1.80 3.90 13.32
C ILE A 371 -2.27 2.68 12.53
N CYS A 372 -2.18 2.74 11.20
CA CYS A 372 -2.38 1.56 10.35
C CYS A 372 -1.09 0.72 10.32
N LEU A 373 -1.10 -0.45 10.96
CA LEU A 373 -0.06 -1.46 10.78
C LEU A 373 -0.37 -2.28 9.53
N SER A 374 0.14 -1.82 8.41
CA SER A 374 -0.20 -2.30 7.07
C SER A 374 0.24 -3.74 6.78
N GLY A 375 1.24 -4.24 7.51
CA GLY A 375 1.75 -5.60 7.36
C GLY A 375 2.66 -6.03 8.51
N ARG A 376 2.98 -7.33 8.56
CA ARG A 376 3.90 -7.93 9.54
C ARG A 376 5.35 -7.87 9.07
N GLY A 377 6.28 -7.87 10.03
CA GLY A 377 7.69 -7.61 9.80
C GLY A 377 8.60 -8.84 9.74
N ASP A 378 8.06 -10.06 9.71
CA ASP A 378 8.89 -11.27 9.63
C ASP A 378 9.87 -11.22 8.45
N LYS A 379 9.41 -10.67 7.33
CA LYS A 379 10.22 -10.46 6.11
C LYS A 379 11.37 -9.46 6.29
N ASP A 380 11.28 -8.57 7.29
CA ASP A 380 12.20 -7.44 7.46
C ASP A 380 13.28 -7.71 8.50
N VAL A 381 13.12 -8.75 9.34
CA VAL A 381 14.01 -9.05 10.46
C VAL A 381 15.48 -9.18 10.01
N ALA A 382 15.73 -9.91 8.92
CA ALA A 382 17.08 -10.07 8.37
C ALA A 382 17.67 -8.76 7.83
N ALA A 383 16.84 -7.93 7.17
CA ALA A 383 17.29 -6.62 6.66
C ALA A 383 17.60 -5.66 7.82
N ILE A 384 16.78 -5.61 8.85
CA ILE A 384 17.00 -4.81 10.06
C ILE A 384 18.28 -5.25 10.79
N ALA A 385 18.51 -6.57 10.92
CA ALA A 385 19.73 -7.09 11.55
C ALA A 385 20.97 -6.65 10.77
N ARG A 386 20.96 -6.77 9.44
CA ARG A 386 22.07 -6.27 8.58
C ARG A 386 22.27 -4.76 8.74
N TYR A 387 21.20 -3.99 8.76
CA TYR A 387 21.25 -2.54 9.00
C TYR A 387 21.93 -2.19 10.33
N ARG A 388 21.68 -2.99 11.38
CA ARG A 388 22.32 -2.88 12.70
C ARG A 388 23.71 -3.55 12.77
N GLY A 389 24.28 -4.01 11.66
CA GLY A 389 25.60 -4.67 11.62
C GLY A 389 25.63 -6.07 12.26
N ARG A 390 24.47 -6.74 12.37
CA ARG A 390 24.37 -8.11 12.91
C ARG A 390 24.29 -9.11 11.77
N ALA A 391 25.15 -10.14 11.80
CA ALA A 391 25.01 -11.31 10.93
C ALA A 391 23.86 -12.19 11.44
N ILE A 392 22.94 -12.57 10.54
CA ILE A 392 22.00 -13.68 10.77
C ILE A 392 22.50 -14.81 9.89
N HIS A 393 22.77 -15.94 10.49
CA HIS A 393 22.99 -17.19 9.76
C HIS A 393 21.61 -17.84 9.62
N GLU A 394 21.13 -17.96 8.37
CA GLU A 394 19.92 -18.72 8.02
C GLU A 394 20.22 -20.22 8.03
#